data_e43213c58c5fe0ec00a9d1f4aebba6d9
#
_entry.id   e43213c58c5fe0ec00a9d1f4aebba6d9
#
_cell.length_a   1.000
_cell.length_b   1.000
_cell.length_c   1.000
_cell.angle_alpha   90.00
_cell.angle_beta   90.00
_cell.angle_gamma   90.00
#
_symmetry.space_group_name_H-M   'P 1'
#
loop_
_entity.id
_entity.type
_entity.pdbx_description
1 polymer ?
#
loop_
_entity_poly.entity_id
_entity_poly.type
_entity_poly.pdbx_seq_one_letter_code
_entity_poly.pdbx_strand_id
1 'polypeptide(L)'
;MGVNIEKVFGENVFDDAVMKVRLPKSDYETVKKLMYEGGEITEDLADVVAQAMKEWALEKGATHFTHVFQPYVISVGAEKHDSFASVPIDGKIENTFTGKDLLMGEPDASSFPSGGLRATCGARGYTAWDITSPVYVKEDTLCIPTAFCSYTGESLDTKTPLLKAMHAVSKQGVRLMRLFGDQDTKRIFSYVGPEQEYFLVDREKYLKRPDLMYSGRTLFGAMPPKGQEMDDHYFGAIKPRVKAFMEDINIQLWKLGITAKTEHNEVAPAQHEIAPIFSISNVALDNNLLVMDVLKKTATKHGLVCLLHEKPFDGINGSCLLYTSPSPRDISGSR
;
A
#
# COMPACT_ATOMS: atom_id res chain seq x y z
N MET A 1 23.34 5.75 -16.29
CA MET A 1 23.09 7.11 -15.77
C MET A 1 22.20 6.98 -14.56
N GLY A 2 22.55 7.59 -13.42
CA GLY A 2 21.72 7.52 -12.22
C GLY A 2 20.36 8.20 -12.43
N VAL A 3 19.33 7.64 -11.84
CA VAL A 3 17.98 8.20 -11.85
C VAL A 3 17.96 9.47 -10.98
N ASN A 4 17.38 10.55 -11.50
CA ASN A 4 17.16 11.74 -10.69
C ASN A 4 15.87 11.56 -9.87
N ILE A 5 16.01 11.36 -8.56
CA ILE A 5 14.90 11.09 -7.64
C ILE A 5 13.86 12.22 -7.66
N GLU A 6 14.29 13.48 -7.66
CA GLU A 6 13.38 14.64 -7.66
C GLU A 6 12.44 14.67 -8.87
N LYS A 7 12.89 14.10 -10.00
CA LYS A 7 12.08 14.06 -11.23
C LYS A 7 11.11 12.89 -11.29
N VAL A 8 11.43 11.78 -10.62
CA VAL A 8 10.62 10.55 -10.68
C VAL A 8 9.72 10.38 -9.46
N PHE A 9 10.02 11.06 -8.36
CA PHE A 9 9.25 10.90 -7.12
C PHE A 9 7.82 11.39 -7.30
N GLY A 10 6.86 10.52 -7.01
CA GLY A 10 5.43 10.81 -7.14
C GLY A 10 4.93 10.92 -8.59
N GLU A 11 5.75 10.55 -9.57
CA GLU A 11 5.37 10.63 -11.00
C GLU A 11 4.00 10.00 -11.29
N ASN A 12 3.68 8.93 -10.58
CA ASN A 12 2.45 8.16 -10.77
C ASN A 12 1.43 8.36 -9.63
N VAL A 13 1.51 9.47 -8.91
CA VAL A 13 0.61 9.77 -7.80
C VAL A 13 -0.20 11.03 -8.09
N PHE A 14 -1.51 10.96 -7.85
CA PHE A 14 -2.38 12.14 -7.86
C PHE A 14 -2.23 12.87 -6.53
N ASP A 15 -1.09 13.52 -6.37
CA ASP A 15 -0.66 14.18 -5.14
C ASP A 15 -1.17 15.62 -5.02
N ASP A 16 -0.74 16.30 -3.95
CA ASP A 16 -1.07 17.69 -3.69
C ASP A 16 -0.66 18.65 -4.83
N ALA A 17 0.49 18.40 -5.44
CA ALA A 17 0.99 19.25 -6.54
C ALA A 17 0.13 19.07 -7.79
N VAL A 18 -0.25 17.83 -8.11
CA VAL A 18 -1.14 17.51 -9.23
C VAL A 18 -2.53 18.08 -8.99
N MET A 19 -3.11 17.86 -7.79
CA MET A 19 -4.42 18.43 -7.43
C MET A 19 -4.46 19.95 -7.58
N LYS A 20 -3.44 20.63 -7.07
CA LYS A 20 -3.34 22.11 -7.11
C LYS A 20 -3.33 22.66 -8.53
N VAL A 21 -2.78 21.93 -9.48
CA VAL A 21 -2.70 22.36 -10.89
C VAL A 21 -3.99 22.03 -11.65
N ARG A 22 -4.66 20.91 -11.30
CA ARG A 22 -5.76 20.37 -12.09
C ARG A 22 -7.15 20.74 -11.58
N LEU A 23 -7.27 21.06 -10.30
CA LEU A 23 -8.56 21.45 -9.72
C LEU A 23 -8.73 22.96 -9.71
N PRO A 24 -9.97 23.45 -9.87
CA PRO A 24 -10.30 24.84 -9.54
C PRO A 24 -9.85 25.17 -8.12
N LYS A 25 -9.39 26.38 -7.89
CA LYS A 25 -8.80 26.77 -6.59
C LYS A 25 -9.73 26.51 -5.40
N SER A 26 -11.01 26.85 -5.53
CA SER A 26 -12.03 26.60 -4.49
C SER A 26 -12.17 25.13 -4.15
N ASP A 27 -12.17 24.27 -5.17
CA ASP A 27 -12.39 22.84 -5.02
C ASP A 27 -11.15 22.18 -4.43
N TYR A 28 -9.95 22.60 -4.87
CA TYR A 28 -8.70 22.17 -4.25
C TYR A 28 -8.65 22.52 -2.76
N GLU A 29 -8.99 23.76 -2.37
CA GLU A 29 -9.02 24.18 -0.97
C GLU A 29 -10.03 23.36 -0.15
N THR A 30 -11.19 23.05 -0.74
CA THR A 30 -12.22 22.22 -0.10
C THR A 30 -11.75 20.78 0.09
N VAL A 31 -11.17 20.18 -0.94
CA VAL A 31 -10.59 18.83 -0.86
C VAL A 31 -9.50 18.76 0.22
N LYS A 32 -8.59 19.73 0.26
CA LYS A 32 -7.55 19.82 1.29
C LYS A 32 -8.14 19.90 2.69
N LYS A 33 -9.16 20.69 2.87
CA LYS A 33 -9.85 20.79 4.16
C LYS A 33 -10.48 19.46 4.57
N LEU A 34 -11.17 18.77 3.65
CA LEU A 34 -11.76 17.45 3.90
C LEU A 34 -10.70 16.41 4.25
N MET A 35 -9.57 16.39 3.54
CA MET A 35 -8.44 15.49 3.85
C MET A 35 -7.91 15.70 5.26
N TYR A 36 -7.87 16.96 5.72
CA TYR A 36 -7.26 17.33 7.00
C TYR A 36 -8.25 17.29 8.16
N GLU A 37 -9.44 17.85 8.00
CA GLU A 37 -10.43 17.99 9.06
C GLU A 37 -11.46 16.85 9.09
N GLY A 38 -11.62 16.15 7.95
CA GLY A 38 -12.70 15.19 7.72
C GLY A 38 -13.97 15.91 7.26
N GLY A 39 -14.99 15.16 6.96
CA GLY A 39 -16.28 15.65 6.48
C GLY A 39 -16.81 14.82 5.32
N GLU A 40 -17.94 15.21 4.78
CA GLU A 40 -18.57 14.57 3.62
C GLU A 40 -18.21 15.33 2.35
N ILE A 41 -17.86 14.61 1.30
CA ILE A 41 -17.65 15.16 -0.02
C ILE A 41 -19.02 15.21 -0.75
N THR A 42 -19.32 16.34 -1.39
CA THR A 42 -20.54 16.48 -2.21
C THR A 42 -20.37 15.80 -3.56
N GLU A 43 -21.48 15.39 -4.20
CA GLU A 43 -21.44 14.77 -5.52
C GLU A 43 -20.80 15.70 -6.56
N ASP A 44 -21.16 16.98 -6.57
CA ASP A 44 -20.60 17.97 -7.49
C ASP A 44 -19.06 18.09 -7.35
N LEU A 45 -18.55 18.13 -6.12
CA LEU A 45 -17.11 18.16 -5.88
C LEU A 45 -16.43 16.85 -6.29
N ALA A 46 -17.09 15.74 -6.04
CA ALA A 46 -16.59 14.42 -6.45
C ALA A 46 -16.50 14.30 -7.98
N ASP A 47 -17.47 14.83 -8.74
CA ASP A 47 -17.44 14.85 -10.20
C ASP A 47 -16.26 15.67 -10.73
N VAL A 48 -16.02 16.85 -10.16
CA VAL A 48 -14.85 17.68 -10.54
C VAL A 48 -13.54 16.95 -10.29
N VAL A 49 -13.41 16.31 -9.12
CA VAL A 49 -12.19 15.56 -8.76
C VAL A 49 -12.03 14.33 -9.65
N ALA A 50 -13.10 13.58 -9.89
CA ALA A 50 -13.09 12.39 -10.75
C ALA A 50 -12.68 12.74 -12.19
N GLN A 51 -13.20 13.82 -12.76
CA GLN A 51 -12.81 14.29 -14.09
C GLN A 51 -11.31 14.61 -14.15
N ALA A 52 -10.81 15.35 -13.18
CA ALA A 52 -9.38 15.71 -13.12
C ALA A 52 -8.47 14.45 -12.95
N MET A 53 -8.89 13.49 -12.13
CA MET A 53 -8.20 12.20 -11.97
C MET A 53 -8.21 11.39 -13.25
N LYS A 54 -9.33 11.30 -13.94
CA LYS A 54 -9.45 10.58 -15.21
C LYS A 54 -8.50 11.15 -16.26
N GLU A 55 -8.54 12.46 -16.47
CA GLU A 55 -7.68 13.12 -17.45
C GLU A 55 -6.20 12.87 -17.15
N TRP A 56 -5.81 13.03 -15.89
CA TRP A 56 -4.46 12.74 -15.45
C TRP A 56 -4.08 11.27 -15.64
N ALA A 57 -4.96 10.34 -15.31
CA ALA A 57 -4.71 8.91 -15.45
C ALA A 57 -4.55 8.49 -16.92
N LEU A 58 -5.38 9.03 -17.81
CA LEU A 58 -5.27 8.81 -19.27
C LEU A 58 -3.94 9.34 -19.83
N GLU A 59 -3.47 10.50 -19.37
CA GLU A 59 -2.13 11.03 -19.73
C GLU A 59 -1.00 10.11 -19.24
N LYS A 60 -1.21 9.39 -18.12
CA LYS A 60 -0.28 8.36 -17.61
C LYS A 60 -0.41 7.01 -18.32
N GLY A 61 -1.34 6.88 -19.27
CA GLY A 61 -1.56 5.66 -20.02
C GLY A 61 -2.52 4.67 -19.37
N ALA A 62 -3.23 5.06 -18.33
CA ALA A 62 -4.24 4.21 -17.72
C ALA A 62 -5.43 4.02 -18.66
N THR A 63 -5.97 2.80 -18.69
CA THR A 63 -7.16 2.42 -19.46
C THR A 63 -8.27 1.93 -18.55
N HIS A 64 -7.94 1.59 -17.32
CA HIS A 64 -8.82 1.02 -16.30
C HIS A 64 -8.69 1.77 -14.98
N PHE A 65 -9.67 1.56 -14.10
CA PHE A 65 -9.61 1.96 -12.70
C PHE A 65 -10.03 0.81 -11.80
N THR A 66 -9.59 0.86 -10.54
CA THR A 66 -9.94 -0.14 -9.53
C THR A 66 -10.00 0.49 -8.15
N HIS A 67 -10.95 0.03 -7.35
CA HIS A 67 -11.02 0.35 -5.93
C HIS A 67 -10.17 -0.67 -5.16
N VAL A 68 -9.04 -0.23 -4.61
CA VAL A 68 -8.10 -1.09 -3.93
C VAL A 68 -8.36 -1.09 -2.43
N PHE A 69 -8.58 -2.29 -1.90
CA PHE A 69 -8.68 -2.51 -0.46
C PHE A 69 -7.31 -2.75 0.11
N GLN A 70 -6.83 -1.83 0.94
CA GLN A 70 -5.45 -1.90 1.42
C GLN A 70 -4.54 -2.42 0.31
N PRO A 71 -3.95 -1.55 -0.50
CA PRO A 71 -3.58 -1.70 -1.89
C PRO A 71 -3.09 -3.08 -2.35
N TYR A 72 -3.16 -4.08 -1.67
CA TYR A 72 -3.04 -5.50 -2.00
C TYR A 72 -3.15 -6.32 -0.72
N VAL A 73 -4.27 -6.95 -0.53
CA VAL A 73 -4.30 -8.10 0.38
C VAL A 73 -3.48 -9.18 -0.29
N ILE A 74 -2.25 -9.36 0.18
CA ILE A 74 -1.35 -10.39 -0.33
C ILE A 74 -2.05 -11.73 -0.20
N SER A 75 -2.40 -12.28 -1.32
CA SER A 75 -3.01 -13.59 -1.57
C SER A 75 -4.52 -13.65 -1.77
N VAL A 76 -5.34 -12.63 -1.51
CA VAL A 76 -6.78 -12.87 -1.40
C VAL A 76 -7.69 -11.68 -1.74
N GLY A 77 -7.21 -10.66 -2.43
CA GLY A 77 -8.04 -9.60 -2.98
C GLY A 77 -8.44 -9.90 -4.42
N ALA A 78 -9.71 -9.84 -4.74
CA ALA A 78 -10.10 -9.74 -6.13
C ALA A 78 -9.82 -8.31 -6.58
N GLU A 79 -8.87 -8.14 -7.47
CA GLU A 79 -8.75 -6.91 -8.23
C GLU A 79 -9.86 -6.90 -9.28
N LYS A 80 -10.81 -5.98 -9.16
CA LYS A 80 -11.79 -5.73 -10.20
C LYS A 80 -11.38 -4.47 -10.94
N HIS A 81 -10.96 -4.63 -12.19
CA HIS A 81 -10.58 -3.53 -13.05
C HIS A 81 -11.75 -3.18 -13.96
N ASP A 82 -12.29 -1.98 -13.84
CA ASP A 82 -13.30 -1.44 -14.72
C ASP A 82 -12.63 -0.53 -15.76
N SER A 83 -13.01 -0.71 -17.04
CA SER A 83 -12.51 0.14 -18.12
C SER A 83 -13.14 1.54 -18.03
N PHE A 84 -12.39 2.58 -18.42
CA PHE A 84 -12.98 3.90 -18.65
C PHE A 84 -13.95 3.95 -19.84
N ALA A 85 -13.99 2.91 -20.68
CA ALA A 85 -14.81 2.89 -21.89
C ALA A 85 -16.29 2.95 -21.53
N SER A 86 -17.01 3.94 -22.09
CA SER A 86 -18.44 4.08 -21.97
C SER A 86 -19.18 3.19 -22.99
N VAL A 87 -20.51 3.17 -22.88
CA VAL A 87 -21.40 2.58 -23.91
C VAL A 87 -21.19 3.34 -25.21
N PRO A 88 -20.96 2.65 -26.35
CA PRO A 88 -20.79 3.32 -27.64
C PRO A 88 -22.05 4.14 -28.05
N ILE A 89 -21.82 5.41 -28.39
CA ILE A 89 -22.83 6.30 -28.97
C ILE A 89 -22.38 6.59 -30.40
N ASP A 90 -23.25 6.32 -31.38
CA ASP A 90 -22.95 6.47 -32.82
C ASP A 90 -21.62 5.81 -33.25
N GLY A 91 -21.30 4.65 -32.66
CA GLY A 91 -20.07 3.88 -32.93
C GLY A 91 -18.80 4.48 -32.36
N LYS A 92 -18.88 5.49 -31.50
CA LYS A 92 -17.76 6.08 -30.78
C LYS A 92 -17.85 5.74 -29.32
N ILE A 93 -16.71 5.40 -28.72
CA ILE A 93 -16.53 5.17 -27.28
C ILE A 93 -15.89 6.42 -26.67
N GLU A 94 -16.47 6.90 -25.59
CA GLU A 94 -15.89 7.95 -24.77
C GLU A 94 -15.35 7.37 -23.47
N ASN A 95 -14.34 8.00 -22.92
CA ASN A 95 -13.83 7.64 -21.60
C ASN A 95 -14.66 8.33 -20.54
N THR A 96 -15.29 7.56 -19.65
CA THR A 96 -16.11 8.05 -18.54
C THR A 96 -15.55 7.61 -17.20
N PHE A 97 -15.59 8.50 -16.24
CA PHE A 97 -15.32 8.27 -14.83
C PHE A 97 -15.96 9.40 -14.04
N THR A 98 -16.99 9.11 -13.28
CA THR A 98 -17.82 10.08 -12.57
C THR A 98 -17.45 10.16 -11.09
N GLY A 99 -17.95 11.16 -10.39
CA GLY A 99 -17.84 11.25 -8.93
C GLY A 99 -18.42 10.03 -8.24
N LYS A 100 -19.50 9.46 -8.76
CA LYS A 100 -20.07 8.21 -8.26
C LYS A 100 -19.06 7.05 -8.38
N ASP A 101 -18.39 6.93 -9.53
CA ASP A 101 -17.37 5.90 -9.75
C ASP A 101 -16.16 6.10 -8.84
N LEU A 102 -15.82 7.35 -8.51
CA LEU A 102 -14.76 7.65 -7.56
C LEU A 102 -15.13 7.31 -6.11
N LEU A 103 -16.32 7.76 -5.70
CA LEU A 103 -16.73 7.70 -4.31
C LEU A 103 -17.04 6.29 -3.85
N MET A 104 -17.70 5.49 -4.70
CA MET A 104 -18.30 4.24 -4.28
C MET A 104 -18.33 3.21 -5.39
N GLY A 105 -17.84 2.02 -5.08
CA GLY A 105 -18.07 0.82 -5.88
C GLY A 105 -18.94 -0.18 -5.13
N GLU A 106 -19.58 -1.08 -5.86
CA GLU A 106 -20.35 -2.18 -5.31
C GLU A 106 -19.67 -3.52 -5.64
N PRO A 107 -18.62 -3.91 -4.87
CA PRO A 107 -17.96 -5.18 -5.09
C PRO A 107 -18.89 -6.32 -4.66
N ASP A 108 -18.93 -7.38 -5.44
CA ASP A 108 -19.58 -8.62 -5.03
C ASP A 108 -18.75 -9.27 -3.91
N ALA A 109 -19.43 -9.70 -2.88
CA ALA A 109 -18.81 -10.40 -1.75
C ALA A 109 -18.20 -11.76 -2.12
N SER A 110 -18.59 -12.36 -3.24
CA SER A 110 -17.90 -13.52 -3.82
C SER A 110 -16.45 -13.20 -4.18
N SER A 111 -16.12 -11.91 -4.32
CA SER A 111 -14.75 -11.42 -4.52
C SER A 111 -13.85 -11.49 -3.28
N PHE A 112 -14.42 -11.79 -2.10
CA PHE A 112 -13.65 -11.90 -0.85
C PHE A 112 -13.35 -13.34 -0.50
N PRO A 113 -12.17 -13.63 0.06
CA PRO A 113 -11.77 -14.97 0.43
C PRO A 113 -12.70 -15.67 1.41
N SER A 114 -13.30 -14.88 2.30
CA SER A 114 -14.31 -15.35 3.26
C SER A 114 -15.74 -15.31 2.72
N GLY A 115 -15.95 -14.87 1.49
CA GLY A 115 -17.27 -14.67 0.89
C GLY A 115 -18.06 -15.96 0.72
N GLY A 116 -17.40 -17.08 0.45
CA GLY A 116 -18.02 -18.39 0.30
C GLY A 116 -18.66 -18.98 1.57
N LEU A 117 -18.37 -18.43 2.75
CA LEU A 117 -18.95 -18.82 4.01
C LEU A 117 -20.10 -17.93 4.47
N ARG A 118 -20.41 -16.87 3.73
CA ARG A 118 -21.48 -15.91 4.06
C ARG A 118 -22.65 -16.07 3.11
N ALA A 119 -23.87 -15.83 3.64
CA ALA A 119 -25.03 -15.68 2.78
C ALA A 119 -24.79 -14.48 1.84
N THR A 120 -25.00 -14.67 0.54
CA THR A 120 -24.68 -13.69 -0.52
C THR A 120 -25.30 -12.31 -0.27
N CYS A 121 -26.49 -12.25 0.34
CA CYS A 121 -27.12 -11.00 0.71
C CYS A 121 -26.50 -10.30 1.94
N GLY A 122 -25.87 -11.04 2.84
CA GLY A 122 -25.17 -10.49 4.02
C GLY A 122 -23.74 -10.07 3.76
N ALA A 123 -23.22 -10.39 2.59
CA ALA A 123 -21.83 -10.15 2.21
C ALA A 123 -21.66 -9.00 1.20
N ARG A 124 -22.77 -8.41 0.73
CA ARG A 124 -22.74 -7.22 -0.11
C ARG A 124 -22.43 -5.99 0.72
N GLY A 125 -21.67 -5.11 0.15
CA GLY A 125 -21.31 -3.85 0.76
C GLY A 125 -20.94 -2.83 -0.31
N TYR A 126 -20.37 -1.75 0.13
CA TYR A 126 -19.86 -0.70 -0.73
C TYR A 126 -18.43 -0.34 -0.34
N THR A 127 -17.66 0.07 -1.33
CA THR A 127 -16.38 0.73 -1.10
C THR A 127 -16.62 2.21 -0.90
N ALA A 128 -15.84 2.80 -0.02
CA ALA A 128 -15.80 4.24 0.16
C ALA A 128 -14.38 4.74 -0.11
N TRP A 129 -14.23 5.72 -0.99
CA TRP A 129 -12.93 6.34 -1.24
C TRP A 129 -12.33 6.87 0.07
N ASP A 130 -11.11 6.45 0.38
CA ASP A 130 -10.33 7.05 1.44
C ASP A 130 -9.57 8.27 0.90
N ILE A 131 -10.18 9.45 1.03
CA ILE A 131 -9.61 10.71 0.59
C ILE A 131 -8.25 11.04 1.27
N THR A 132 -7.91 10.38 2.36
CA THR A 132 -6.66 10.60 3.10
C THR A 132 -5.49 9.78 2.57
N SER A 133 -5.75 8.83 1.68
CA SER A 133 -4.74 8.04 0.98
C SER A 133 -4.60 8.50 -0.48
N PRO A 134 -3.37 8.68 -0.98
CA PRO A 134 -3.17 9.16 -2.34
C PRO A 134 -3.64 8.13 -3.38
N VAL A 135 -4.33 8.62 -4.41
CA VAL A 135 -4.66 7.85 -5.62
C VAL A 135 -3.42 7.76 -6.50
N TYR A 136 -3.20 6.65 -7.17
CA TYR A 136 -2.01 6.43 -7.98
C TYR A 136 -2.32 5.60 -9.23
N VAL A 137 -1.45 5.72 -10.24
CA VAL A 137 -1.48 4.86 -11.43
C VAL A 137 -0.41 3.79 -11.28
N LYS A 138 -0.81 2.54 -11.46
CA LYS A 138 0.08 1.40 -11.48
C LYS A 138 -0.19 0.57 -12.74
N GLU A 139 0.87 0.39 -13.52
CA GLU A 139 0.75 -0.21 -14.84
C GLU A 139 -0.24 0.60 -15.73
N ASP A 140 -1.36 0.04 -16.13
CA ASP A 140 -2.41 0.67 -16.95
C ASP A 140 -3.68 1.01 -16.15
N THR A 141 -3.60 1.04 -14.82
CA THR A 141 -4.78 1.13 -13.95
C THR A 141 -4.66 2.26 -12.94
N LEU A 142 -5.70 3.09 -12.88
CA LEU A 142 -5.92 4.06 -11.80
C LEU A 142 -6.38 3.33 -10.55
N CYS A 143 -5.59 3.37 -9.49
CA CYS A 143 -5.83 2.70 -8.22
C CYS A 143 -6.37 3.69 -7.19
N ILE A 144 -7.58 3.45 -6.70
CA ILE A 144 -8.30 4.30 -5.74
C ILE A 144 -8.30 3.60 -4.39
N PRO A 145 -7.55 4.10 -3.39
CA PRO A 145 -7.57 3.54 -2.04
C PRO A 145 -8.95 3.67 -1.40
N THR A 146 -9.48 2.56 -0.89
CA THR A 146 -10.83 2.52 -0.33
C THR A 146 -10.92 1.79 0.99
N ALA A 147 -11.95 2.11 1.75
CA ALA A 147 -12.49 1.29 2.83
C ALA A 147 -13.68 0.48 2.33
N PHE A 148 -13.91 -0.71 2.88
CA PHE A 148 -15.03 -1.56 2.53
C PHE A 148 -15.93 -1.82 3.72
N CYS A 149 -17.21 -1.49 3.55
CA CYS A 149 -18.22 -1.62 4.59
C CYS A 149 -19.44 -2.39 4.08
N SER A 150 -20.11 -3.14 4.97
CA SER A 150 -21.40 -3.72 4.67
C SER A 150 -22.48 -2.64 4.59
N TYR A 151 -23.65 -2.98 4.03
CA TYR A 151 -24.81 -2.06 4.04
C TYR A 151 -25.30 -1.71 5.46
N THR A 152 -24.93 -2.49 6.46
CA THR A 152 -25.22 -2.23 7.87
C THR A 152 -24.11 -1.44 8.58
N GLY A 153 -23.04 -1.04 7.86
CA GLY A 153 -21.94 -0.25 8.39
C GLY A 153 -20.84 -1.06 9.09
N GLU A 154 -20.88 -2.38 8.99
CA GLU A 154 -19.83 -3.24 9.53
C GLU A 154 -18.58 -3.18 8.65
N SER A 155 -17.42 -3.24 9.28
CA SER A 155 -16.15 -3.34 8.57
C SER A 155 -16.01 -4.70 7.90
N LEU A 156 -15.71 -4.70 6.59
CA LEU A 156 -15.44 -5.91 5.81
C LEU A 156 -13.97 -6.02 5.39
N ASP A 157 -13.16 -5.04 5.73
CA ASP A 157 -11.72 -4.96 5.49
C ASP A 157 -10.94 -4.71 6.78
N THR A 158 -9.62 -4.59 6.68
CA THR A 158 -8.72 -4.24 7.80
C THR A 158 -8.43 -2.75 7.87
N LYS A 159 -8.68 -1.97 6.81
CA LYS A 159 -8.45 -0.53 6.77
C LYS A 159 -9.49 0.25 7.57
N THR A 160 -10.75 -0.13 7.50
CA THR A 160 -11.82 0.53 8.27
C THR A 160 -11.57 0.52 9.79
N PRO A 161 -11.17 -0.60 10.43
CA PRO A 161 -10.77 -0.60 11.83
C PRO A 161 -9.59 0.32 12.12
N LEU A 162 -8.59 0.36 11.25
CA LEU A 162 -7.44 1.26 11.38
C LEU A 162 -7.87 2.72 11.36
N LEU A 163 -8.67 3.14 10.38
CA LEU A 163 -9.18 4.51 10.28
C LEU A 163 -10.02 4.90 11.50
N LYS A 164 -10.88 3.99 11.98
CA LYS A 164 -11.64 4.19 13.21
C LYS A 164 -10.74 4.33 14.45
N ALA A 165 -9.68 3.52 14.55
CA ALA A 165 -8.71 3.61 15.63
C ALA A 165 -7.94 4.93 15.61
N MET A 166 -7.46 5.35 14.43
CA MET A 166 -6.81 6.65 14.25
C MET A 166 -7.73 7.81 14.63
N HIS A 167 -9.01 7.75 14.25
CA HIS A 167 -9.99 8.75 14.65
C HIS A 167 -10.19 8.78 16.17
N ALA A 168 -10.30 7.62 16.81
CA ALA A 168 -10.44 7.52 18.26
C ALA A 168 -9.23 8.08 19.00
N VAL A 169 -8.02 7.76 18.56
CA VAL A 169 -6.75 8.33 19.09
C VAL A 169 -6.74 9.84 18.92
N SER A 170 -7.07 10.34 17.73
CA SER A 170 -7.12 11.78 17.46
C SER A 170 -8.09 12.49 18.40
N LYS A 171 -9.30 11.96 18.58
CA LYS A 171 -10.32 12.51 19.49
C LYS A 171 -9.83 12.63 20.92
N GLN A 172 -9.19 11.57 21.45
CA GLN A 172 -8.67 11.61 22.82
C GLN A 172 -7.41 12.47 22.94
N GLY A 173 -6.56 12.49 21.92
CA GLY A 173 -5.38 13.35 21.86
C GLY A 173 -5.75 14.84 21.86
N VAL A 174 -6.73 15.26 21.06
CA VAL A 174 -7.25 16.63 21.07
C VAL A 174 -7.83 16.98 22.45
N ARG A 175 -8.56 16.07 23.07
CA ARG A 175 -9.07 16.26 24.44
C ARG A 175 -7.92 16.50 25.45
N LEU A 176 -6.83 15.73 25.32
CA LEU A 176 -5.65 15.89 26.17
C LEU A 176 -4.97 17.25 25.93
N MET A 177 -4.80 17.66 24.68
CA MET A 177 -4.21 18.96 24.31
C MET A 177 -5.00 20.12 24.94
N ARG A 178 -6.33 20.04 24.93
CA ARG A 178 -7.18 21.04 25.58
C ARG A 178 -6.95 21.14 27.09
N LEU A 179 -6.65 20.04 27.76
CA LEU A 179 -6.31 20.04 29.19
C LEU A 179 -4.97 20.73 29.47
N PHE A 180 -4.06 20.75 28.46
CA PHE A 180 -2.81 21.53 28.53
C PHE A 180 -2.98 22.98 28.08
N GLY A 181 -4.19 23.42 27.76
CA GLY A 181 -4.49 24.81 27.39
C GLY A 181 -4.49 25.09 25.89
N ASP A 182 -4.14 24.13 25.06
CA ASP A 182 -4.22 24.27 23.60
C ASP A 182 -5.68 24.17 23.12
N GLN A 183 -6.21 25.27 22.57
CA GLN A 183 -7.57 25.32 22.02
C GLN A 183 -7.59 25.22 20.48
N ASP A 184 -6.44 25.29 19.83
CA ASP A 184 -6.32 25.43 18.37
C ASP A 184 -6.15 24.08 17.67
N THR A 185 -5.56 23.09 18.32
CA THR A 185 -5.38 21.75 17.77
C THR A 185 -6.72 21.11 17.41
N LYS A 186 -6.90 20.79 16.11
CA LYS A 186 -8.12 20.19 15.57
C LYS A 186 -8.01 18.66 15.43
N ARG A 187 -6.80 18.17 15.16
CA ARG A 187 -6.56 16.75 14.89
C ARG A 187 -5.17 16.32 15.35
N ILE A 188 -5.07 15.06 15.77
CA ILE A 188 -3.81 14.38 16.09
C ILE A 188 -3.62 13.27 15.06
N PHE A 189 -2.42 13.16 14.52
CA PHE A 189 -2.05 12.12 13.57
C PHE A 189 -1.09 11.12 14.22
N SER A 190 -1.33 9.84 13.98
CA SER A 190 -0.37 8.79 14.29
C SER A 190 0.54 8.56 13.10
N TYR A 191 1.82 8.32 13.36
CA TYR A 191 2.83 8.02 12.35
C TYR A 191 3.45 6.67 12.62
N VAL A 192 3.84 5.97 11.57
CA VAL A 192 4.56 4.71 11.64
C VAL A 192 5.54 4.59 10.48
N GLY A 193 6.69 3.97 10.72
CA GLY A 193 7.67 3.59 9.69
C GLY A 193 7.76 2.07 9.65
N PRO A 194 7.10 1.39 8.71
CA PRO A 194 7.22 -0.05 8.54
C PRO A 194 8.56 -0.39 7.90
N GLU A 195 9.28 -1.33 8.47
CA GLU A 195 10.55 -1.87 7.97
C GLU A 195 10.31 -3.30 7.50
N GLN A 196 10.29 -3.51 6.19
CA GLN A 196 9.95 -4.81 5.62
C GLN A 196 11.20 -5.64 5.35
N GLU A 197 11.36 -6.70 6.10
CA GLU A 197 12.32 -7.74 5.83
C GLU A 197 11.80 -8.74 4.80
N TYR A 198 12.70 -9.31 4.01
CA TYR A 198 12.37 -10.29 2.98
C TYR A 198 13.56 -11.18 2.64
N PHE A 199 13.29 -12.37 2.09
CA PHE A 199 14.32 -13.25 1.56
C PHE A 199 14.30 -13.25 0.04
N LEU A 200 15.48 -13.28 -0.57
CA LEU A 200 15.65 -13.49 -2.01
C LEU A 200 16.25 -14.86 -2.28
N VAL A 201 15.54 -15.65 -3.08
CA VAL A 201 16.02 -16.97 -3.52
C VAL A 201 16.09 -17.04 -5.03
N ASP A 202 17.03 -17.81 -5.54
CA ASP A 202 17.16 -18.06 -6.98
C ASP A 202 15.90 -18.75 -7.52
N ARG A 203 15.31 -18.20 -8.61
CA ARG A 203 14.05 -18.68 -9.16
C ARG A 203 14.14 -20.12 -9.66
N GLU A 204 15.26 -20.53 -10.26
CA GLU A 204 15.41 -21.90 -10.76
C GLU A 204 15.48 -22.91 -9.60
N LYS A 205 16.07 -22.51 -8.46
CA LYS A 205 16.11 -23.34 -7.25
C LYS A 205 14.74 -23.41 -6.59
N TYR A 206 14.03 -22.29 -6.51
CA TYR A 206 12.67 -22.21 -5.98
C TYR A 206 11.71 -23.13 -6.72
N LEU A 207 11.74 -23.15 -8.05
CA LEU A 207 10.86 -23.99 -8.87
C LEU A 207 11.09 -25.51 -8.69
N LYS A 208 12.18 -25.89 -8.02
CA LYS A 208 12.47 -27.29 -7.64
C LYS A 208 12.01 -27.64 -6.22
N ARG A 209 11.38 -26.69 -5.53
CA ARG A 209 10.97 -26.83 -4.12
C ARG A 209 9.46 -26.62 -3.97
N PRO A 210 8.66 -27.71 -4.09
CA PRO A 210 7.21 -27.64 -3.94
C PRO A 210 6.76 -27.06 -2.60
N ASP A 211 7.49 -27.31 -1.52
CA ASP A 211 7.22 -26.74 -0.21
C ASP A 211 7.29 -25.20 -0.21
N LEU A 212 8.32 -24.60 -0.81
CA LEU A 212 8.41 -23.15 -0.96
C LEU A 212 7.32 -22.61 -1.90
N MET A 213 7.02 -23.32 -3.00
CA MET A 213 6.04 -22.87 -3.99
C MET A 213 4.61 -22.84 -3.42
N TYR A 214 4.22 -23.82 -2.63
CA TYR A 214 2.85 -23.99 -2.17
C TYR A 214 2.61 -23.44 -0.75
N SER A 215 3.64 -23.42 0.11
CA SER A 215 3.48 -22.92 1.48
C SER A 215 4.25 -21.64 1.80
N GLY A 216 5.10 -21.16 0.87
CA GLY A 216 5.95 -19.97 1.08
C GLY A 216 7.11 -20.24 2.05
N ARG A 217 7.26 -21.47 2.59
CA ARG A 217 8.29 -21.85 3.54
C ARG A 217 8.81 -23.25 3.28
N THR A 218 9.99 -23.56 3.79
CA THR A 218 10.52 -24.94 3.80
C THR A 218 9.78 -25.80 4.82
N LEU A 219 9.41 -27.01 4.43
CA LEU A 219 8.80 -28.01 5.31
C LEU A 219 9.81 -29.09 5.73
N PHE A 220 10.84 -29.30 4.92
CA PHE A 220 11.91 -30.27 5.14
C PHE A 220 13.19 -29.79 4.44
N GLY A 221 14.32 -30.39 4.81
CA GLY A 221 15.63 -30.09 4.23
C GLY A 221 16.75 -30.14 5.26
N ALA A 222 17.98 -30.02 4.79
CA ALA A 222 19.15 -29.90 5.65
C ALA A 222 19.39 -28.42 6.01
N MET A 223 19.98 -28.18 7.17
CA MET A 223 20.51 -26.86 7.52
C MET A 223 21.55 -26.43 6.48
N PRO A 224 21.61 -25.11 6.15
CA PRO A 224 22.66 -24.62 5.28
C PRO A 224 24.03 -24.78 5.95
N PRO A 225 25.11 -24.87 5.17
CA PRO A 225 26.47 -24.97 5.72
C PRO A 225 26.88 -23.70 6.50
N LYS A 226 26.20 -22.60 6.27
CA LYS A 226 26.40 -21.34 6.94
C LYS A 226 25.07 -20.77 7.38
N GLY A 227 24.96 -20.40 8.67
CA GLY A 227 23.78 -19.77 9.26
C GLY A 227 24.02 -18.27 9.52
N GLN A 228 23.74 -17.84 10.74
CA GLN A 228 23.83 -16.43 11.18
C GLN A 228 25.08 -16.15 12.01
N GLU A 229 26.08 -17.02 11.93
CA GLU A 229 27.30 -16.92 12.75
C GLU A 229 28.01 -15.58 12.49
N MET A 230 28.37 -14.90 13.56
CA MET A 230 29.08 -13.62 13.56
C MET A 230 28.34 -12.48 12.87
N ASP A 231 27.05 -12.64 12.55
CA ASP A 231 26.23 -11.67 11.82
C ASP A 231 26.89 -11.18 10.51
N ASP A 232 27.71 -12.02 9.91
CA ASP A 232 28.58 -11.62 8.79
C ASP A 232 27.82 -11.32 7.49
N HIS A 233 26.60 -11.82 7.32
CA HIS A 233 25.73 -11.40 6.22
C HIS A 233 25.26 -9.96 6.41
N TYR A 234 24.87 -9.59 7.63
CA TYR A 234 24.44 -8.22 7.97
C TYR A 234 25.53 -7.18 7.69
N PHE A 235 26.76 -7.47 8.08
CA PHE A 235 27.92 -6.61 7.86
C PHE A 235 28.58 -6.80 6.49
N GLY A 236 28.06 -7.68 5.66
CA GLY A 236 28.60 -8.01 4.35
C GLY A 236 28.20 -7.01 3.26
N ALA A 237 28.92 -7.03 2.16
CA ALA A 237 28.59 -6.24 0.98
C ALA A 237 27.34 -6.79 0.30
N ILE A 238 26.49 -5.90 -0.21
CA ILE A 238 25.33 -6.26 -1.06
C ILE A 238 25.86 -6.82 -2.38
N LYS A 239 25.43 -8.03 -2.74
CA LYS A 239 25.84 -8.68 -3.98
C LYS A 239 25.33 -7.92 -5.19
N PRO A 240 26.09 -7.84 -6.32
CA PRO A 240 25.67 -7.05 -7.49
C PRO A 240 24.28 -7.38 -8.03
N ARG A 241 23.90 -8.65 -8.09
CA ARG A 241 22.55 -9.06 -8.52
C ARG A 241 21.44 -8.55 -7.58
N VAL A 242 21.69 -8.58 -6.29
CA VAL A 242 20.76 -8.04 -5.27
C VAL A 242 20.72 -6.52 -5.36
N LYS A 243 21.85 -5.87 -5.54
CA LYS A 243 21.91 -4.41 -5.70
C LYS A 243 21.11 -3.93 -6.91
N ALA A 244 21.23 -4.61 -8.05
CA ALA A 244 20.45 -4.29 -9.24
C ALA A 244 18.94 -4.44 -9.02
N PHE A 245 18.52 -5.46 -8.28
CA PHE A 245 17.14 -5.65 -7.85
C PHE A 245 16.67 -4.51 -6.92
N MET A 246 17.47 -4.14 -5.93
CA MET A 246 17.14 -3.05 -4.99
C MET A 246 17.01 -1.69 -5.71
N GLU A 247 17.88 -1.41 -6.68
CA GLU A 247 17.80 -0.18 -7.50
C GLU A 247 16.51 -0.10 -8.31
N ASP A 248 16.08 -1.22 -8.91
CA ASP A 248 14.82 -1.27 -9.67
C ASP A 248 13.61 -1.07 -8.75
N ILE A 249 13.60 -1.69 -7.56
CA ILE A 249 12.57 -1.48 -6.56
C ILE A 249 12.47 -0.01 -6.17
N ASN A 250 13.58 0.61 -5.83
CA ASN A 250 13.59 2.01 -5.39
C ASN A 250 12.96 2.93 -6.44
N ILE A 251 13.28 2.74 -7.72
CA ILE A 251 12.71 3.54 -8.81
C ILE A 251 11.19 3.37 -8.87
N GLN A 252 10.69 2.13 -8.79
CA GLN A 252 9.27 1.85 -8.84
C GLN A 252 8.53 2.43 -7.64
N LEU A 253 9.09 2.31 -6.43
CA LEU A 253 8.51 2.86 -5.21
C LEU A 253 8.51 4.39 -5.22
N TRP A 254 9.60 5.03 -5.66
CA TRP A 254 9.64 6.49 -5.78
C TRP A 254 8.59 7.01 -6.76
N LYS A 255 8.37 6.34 -7.89
CA LYS A 255 7.28 6.71 -8.82
C LYS A 255 5.90 6.64 -8.18
N LEU A 256 5.69 5.71 -7.24
CA LEU A 256 4.48 5.59 -6.43
C LEU A 256 4.44 6.51 -5.20
N GLY A 257 5.39 7.45 -5.08
CA GLY A 257 5.45 8.39 -3.96
C GLY A 257 5.87 7.76 -2.62
N ILE A 258 6.38 6.53 -2.65
CA ILE A 258 6.84 5.84 -1.45
C ILE A 258 8.29 6.23 -1.18
N THR A 259 8.55 6.76 0.00
CA THR A 259 9.85 7.28 0.43
C THR A 259 10.80 6.16 0.86
N ALA A 260 11.03 5.17 0.00
CA ALA A 260 12.05 4.14 0.23
C ALA A 260 13.40 4.81 0.49
N LYS A 261 13.97 4.60 1.67
CA LYS A 261 15.13 5.34 2.17
C LYS A 261 16.35 4.45 2.38
N THR A 262 16.17 3.34 3.05
CA THR A 262 17.26 2.46 3.46
C THR A 262 17.05 1.06 2.90
N GLU A 263 18.12 0.47 2.41
CA GLU A 263 18.18 -0.92 1.97
C GLU A 263 19.50 -1.52 2.43
N HIS A 264 19.47 -2.72 3.01
CA HIS A 264 20.66 -3.42 3.47
C HIS A 264 20.46 -4.94 3.58
N ASN A 265 21.52 -5.66 3.86
CA ASN A 265 21.45 -7.06 4.23
C ASN A 265 20.97 -7.20 5.66
N GLU A 266 20.16 -8.23 5.91
CA GLU A 266 19.78 -8.67 7.25
C GLU A 266 20.63 -9.82 7.74
N VAL A 267 20.42 -10.28 8.98
CA VAL A 267 21.29 -11.23 9.68
C VAL A 267 21.27 -12.60 9.03
N ALA A 268 20.12 -13.08 8.56
CA ALA A 268 20.04 -14.40 7.94
C ALA A 268 20.59 -14.38 6.50
N PRO A 269 21.22 -15.48 6.05
CA PRO A 269 21.66 -15.61 4.67
C PRO A 269 20.52 -15.36 3.67
N ALA A 270 20.78 -14.51 2.67
CA ALA A 270 19.81 -14.08 1.66
C ALA A 270 18.60 -13.27 2.19
N GLN A 271 18.65 -12.81 3.41
CA GLN A 271 17.71 -11.87 4.00
C GLN A 271 18.16 -10.44 3.76
N HIS A 272 17.18 -9.57 3.47
CA HIS A 272 17.39 -8.15 3.20
C HIS A 272 16.24 -7.36 3.80
N GLU A 273 16.42 -6.05 3.92
CA GLU A 273 15.40 -5.14 4.43
C GLU A 273 15.26 -3.91 3.55
N ILE A 274 14.06 -3.37 3.53
CA ILE A 274 13.75 -2.05 2.99
C ILE A 274 12.97 -1.24 4.03
N ALA A 275 13.46 -0.05 4.33
CA ALA A 275 12.87 0.87 5.30
C ALA A 275 12.51 2.20 4.63
N PRO A 276 11.23 2.56 4.52
CA PRO A 276 10.78 3.88 4.09
C PRO A 276 10.84 4.88 5.23
N ILE A 277 10.81 6.17 4.91
CA ILE A 277 10.57 7.21 5.91
C ILE A 277 9.15 7.03 6.45
N PHE A 278 8.96 7.23 7.75
CA PHE A 278 7.65 7.15 8.39
C PHE A 278 6.63 8.11 7.76
N SER A 279 5.38 7.70 7.75
CA SER A 279 4.24 8.50 7.29
C SER A 279 3.01 8.29 8.16
N ILE A 280 1.91 8.98 7.86
CA ILE A 280 0.63 8.78 8.56
C ILE A 280 0.24 7.32 8.48
N SER A 281 -0.24 6.74 9.58
CA SER A 281 -0.35 5.29 9.77
C SER A 281 -1.14 4.57 8.67
N ASN A 282 -2.25 5.11 8.19
CA ASN A 282 -3.00 4.49 7.09
C ASN A 282 -2.21 4.49 5.78
N VAL A 283 -1.55 5.60 5.46
CA VAL A 283 -0.70 5.71 4.25
C VAL A 283 0.52 4.81 4.35
N ALA A 284 1.16 4.75 5.54
CA ALA A 284 2.31 3.89 5.78
C ALA A 284 1.98 2.40 5.56
N LEU A 285 0.81 1.95 6.03
CA LEU A 285 0.38 0.57 5.86
C LEU A 285 -0.02 0.26 4.41
N ASP A 286 -0.73 1.17 3.75
CA ASP A 286 -1.02 1.05 2.32
C ASP A 286 0.28 0.97 1.49
N ASN A 287 1.24 1.83 1.80
CA ASN A 287 2.56 1.83 1.16
C ASN A 287 3.31 0.51 1.39
N ASN A 288 3.23 -0.07 2.60
CA ASN A 288 3.91 -1.33 2.86
C ASN A 288 3.34 -2.48 2.02
N LEU A 289 2.04 -2.51 1.81
CA LEU A 289 1.43 -3.52 0.93
C LEU A 289 1.87 -3.35 -0.53
N LEU A 290 2.02 -2.10 -0.99
CA LEU A 290 2.61 -1.81 -2.30
C LEU A 290 4.09 -2.24 -2.36
N VAL A 291 4.87 -1.98 -1.31
CA VAL A 291 6.27 -2.46 -1.20
C VAL A 291 6.32 -3.97 -1.38
N MET A 292 5.48 -4.72 -0.67
CA MET A 292 5.44 -6.19 -0.75
C MET A 292 5.06 -6.69 -2.16
N ASP A 293 4.16 -6.02 -2.88
CA ASP A 293 3.81 -6.35 -4.26
C ASP A 293 4.97 -6.05 -5.23
N VAL A 294 5.57 -4.87 -5.12
CA VAL A 294 6.71 -4.45 -5.95
C VAL A 294 7.89 -5.40 -5.74
N LEU A 295 8.19 -5.78 -4.49
CA LEU A 295 9.24 -6.76 -4.15
C LEU A 295 9.04 -8.08 -4.90
N LYS A 296 7.84 -8.66 -4.85
CA LYS A 296 7.54 -9.93 -5.53
C LYS A 296 7.63 -9.84 -7.05
N LYS A 297 7.01 -8.81 -7.64
CA LYS A 297 6.99 -8.61 -9.09
C LYS A 297 8.39 -8.34 -9.65
N THR A 298 9.14 -7.50 -8.97
CA THR A 298 10.51 -7.13 -9.38
C THR A 298 11.48 -8.29 -9.24
N ALA A 299 11.37 -9.09 -8.17
CA ALA A 299 12.21 -10.27 -8.00
C ALA A 299 12.14 -11.20 -9.22
N THR A 300 10.93 -11.40 -9.76
CA THR A 300 10.73 -12.26 -10.93
C THR A 300 11.48 -11.73 -12.16
N LYS A 301 11.51 -10.43 -12.38
CA LYS A 301 12.27 -9.80 -13.49
C LYS A 301 13.77 -10.02 -13.39
N HIS A 302 14.28 -10.12 -12.15
CA HIS A 302 15.70 -10.37 -11.85
C HIS A 302 16.06 -11.87 -11.73
N GLY A 303 15.14 -12.80 -12.11
CA GLY A 303 15.35 -14.25 -11.96
C GLY A 303 15.45 -14.69 -10.50
N LEU A 304 14.82 -13.94 -9.62
CA LEU A 304 14.73 -14.18 -8.18
C LEU A 304 13.27 -14.46 -7.78
N VAL A 305 13.07 -14.92 -6.56
CA VAL A 305 11.77 -14.97 -5.89
C VAL A 305 11.93 -14.30 -4.53
N CYS A 306 11.04 -13.39 -4.21
CA CYS A 306 10.96 -12.75 -2.91
C CYS A 306 10.02 -13.55 -2.01
N LEU A 307 10.53 -14.03 -0.88
CA LEU A 307 9.75 -14.72 0.14
C LEU A 307 9.39 -13.72 1.24
N LEU A 308 8.09 -13.62 1.50
CA LEU A 308 7.51 -12.75 2.54
C LEU A 308 6.74 -13.54 3.60
N HIS A 309 6.89 -14.86 3.62
CA HIS A 309 6.38 -15.68 4.70
C HIS A 309 7.14 -15.31 5.98
N GLU A 310 6.46 -15.25 7.11
CA GLU A 310 7.03 -14.80 8.40
C GLU A 310 8.25 -15.62 8.82
N LYS A 311 8.24 -16.91 8.49
CA LYS A 311 9.33 -17.82 8.81
C LYS A 311 9.58 -18.78 7.64
N PRO A 312 10.23 -18.31 6.54
CA PRO A 312 10.43 -19.14 5.35
C PRO A 312 11.43 -20.27 5.58
N PHE A 313 12.34 -20.10 6.53
CA PHE A 313 13.36 -21.09 6.89
C PHE A 313 13.40 -21.28 8.41
N ASP A 314 13.38 -22.53 8.86
CA ASP A 314 13.44 -22.85 10.27
C ASP A 314 14.84 -22.57 10.86
N GLY A 315 14.89 -22.18 12.13
CA GLY A 315 16.13 -21.97 12.87
C GLY A 315 16.90 -20.68 12.56
N ILE A 316 16.40 -19.81 11.67
CA ILE A 316 16.98 -18.50 11.36
C ILE A 316 15.94 -17.38 11.47
N ASN A 317 16.35 -16.12 11.28
CA ASN A 317 15.45 -14.98 11.24
C ASN A 317 14.32 -15.17 10.21
N GLY A 318 13.30 -14.35 10.30
CA GLY A 318 12.12 -14.38 9.43
C GLY A 318 11.97 -13.12 8.59
N SER A 319 10.97 -13.11 7.70
CA SER A 319 10.56 -11.90 6.99
C SER A 319 9.65 -11.07 7.90
N CYS A 320 10.24 -10.43 8.89
CA CYS A 320 9.53 -9.60 9.85
C CYS A 320 9.01 -8.31 9.21
N LEU A 321 8.03 -7.72 9.86
CA LEU A 321 7.65 -6.34 9.66
C LEU A 321 7.88 -5.62 10.98
N LEU A 322 8.96 -4.86 11.06
CA LEU A 322 9.28 -4.07 12.23
C LEU A 322 8.64 -2.68 12.11
N TYR A 323 7.98 -2.25 13.18
CA TYR A 323 7.44 -0.90 13.27
C TYR A 323 8.31 -0.06 14.17
N THR A 324 8.93 0.97 13.63
CA THR A 324 9.58 1.99 14.44
C THR A 324 8.54 2.96 14.98
N SER A 325 8.11 2.73 16.19
CA SER A 325 7.29 3.67 16.95
C SER A 325 7.88 3.77 18.36
N PRO A 326 8.32 4.95 18.80
CA PRO A 326 8.81 5.11 20.16
C PRO A 326 7.64 4.91 21.13
N SER A 327 7.52 3.71 21.67
CA SER A 327 6.54 3.37 22.69
C SER A 327 7.25 3.26 24.04
N PRO A 328 6.70 3.80 25.12
CA PRO A 328 7.23 3.56 26.47
C PRO A 328 7.31 2.07 26.82
N ARG A 329 6.54 1.22 26.12
CA ARG A 329 6.53 -0.22 26.29
C ARG A 329 7.75 -0.88 25.62
N ASP A 330 8.25 -0.30 24.51
CA ASP A 330 9.43 -0.79 23.81
C ASP A 330 10.72 -0.38 24.55
N ILE A 331 10.67 0.71 25.31
CA ILE A 331 11.78 1.21 26.14
C ILE A 331 11.91 0.41 27.44
N SER A 332 10.80 -0.11 27.97
CA SER A 332 10.81 -1.00 29.12
C SER A 332 11.06 -2.43 28.69
N GLY A 333 12.28 -2.77 28.29
CA GLY A 333 12.62 -4.11 27.83
C GLY A 333 11.88 -5.19 28.60
N SER A 334 11.03 -5.95 27.91
CA SER A 334 10.38 -7.13 28.48
C SER A 334 11.48 -8.12 28.83
N ARG A 335 11.86 -8.17 30.10
CA ARG A 335 12.66 -9.23 30.69
C ARG A 335 11.79 -10.44 30.96
#